data_66436838a6c7b48047e42a7dfd68ef0a
#
_entry.id   66436838a6c7b48047e42a7dfd68ef0a
#
_cell.length_a   1.000
_cell.length_b   1.000
_cell.length_c   1.000
_cell.angle_alpha   90.00
_cell.angle_beta   90.00
_cell.angle_gamma   90.00
#
_symmetry.space_group_name_H-M   'P 1'
#
loop_
_entity.id
_entity.type
_entity.pdbx_description
1 polymer ?
#
loop_
_entity_poly.entity_id
_entity_poly.type
_entity_poly.pdbx_seq_one_letter_code
_entity_poly.pdbx_strand_id
1 'polypeptide(L)'
;MRTVKLIYDVISSFGVNTSQNWFHAVHRVGKKAEDRCGPIIARFVCREDRDRVWLERGKIKQSTTYPDAYITEDYARAIQEERKKLIKAMMKARDEHGLKNVKVKGRFLYIDKDRYDHDNIPGFLK
;
A
#
# COMPACT_ATOMS: atom_id res chain seq x y z
N MET A 1 7.10 20.42 -11.63
CA MET A 1 5.92 20.21 -10.81
C MET A 1 6.29 19.81 -9.39
N ARG A 2 5.57 20.34 -8.46
CA ARG A 2 5.86 20.07 -7.07
C ARG A 2 5.14 18.80 -6.60
N THR A 3 5.89 17.95 -5.91
CA THR A 3 5.40 16.66 -5.41
C THR A 3 4.20 16.81 -4.48
N VAL A 4 4.20 17.86 -3.63
CA VAL A 4 3.10 18.13 -2.72
C VAL A 4 1.81 18.40 -3.45
N LYS A 5 1.88 19.20 -4.52
CA LYS A 5 0.70 19.51 -5.33
C LYS A 5 0.13 18.25 -5.98
N LEU A 6 1.01 17.38 -6.48
CA LEU A 6 0.58 16.13 -7.10
C LEU A 6 -0.18 15.26 -6.09
N ILE A 7 0.32 15.15 -4.85
CA ILE A 7 -0.35 14.40 -3.80
C ILE A 7 -1.74 14.99 -3.51
N TYR A 8 -1.86 16.31 -3.41
CA TYR A 8 -3.14 16.95 -3.19
C TYR A 8 -4.12 16.66 -4.34
N ASP A 9 -3.64 16.76 -5.58
CA ASP A 9 -4.48 16.49 -6.75
C ASP A 9 -4.96 15.05 -6.79
N VAL A 10 -4.09 14.10 -6.49
CA VAL A 10 -4.45 12.68 -6.45
C VAL A 10 -5.50 12.41 -5.36
N ILE A 11 -5.26 12.89 -4.15
CA ILE A 11 -6.18 12.68 -3.02
C ILE A 11 -7.53 13.37 -3.28
N SER A 12 -7.50 14.58 -3.81
CA SER A 12 -8.72 15.31 -4.14
C SER A 12 -9.53 14.63 -5.24
N SER A 13 -8.87 13.90 -6.13
CA SER A 13 -9.54 13.23 -7.26
C SER A 13 -10.52 12.15 -6.82
N PHE A 14 -10.39 11.61 -5.62
CA PHE A 14 -11.36 10.64 -5.09
C PHE A 14 -12.19 11.17 -3.92
N GLY A 15 -12.33 12.49 -3.84
CA GLY A 15 -13.31 13.14 -2.97
C GLY A 15 -12.85 13.45 -1.56
N VAL A 16 -11.58 13.32 -1.24
CA VAL A 16 -11.04 13.69 0.06
C VAL A 16 -10.44 15.09 -0.01
N ASN A 17 -10.92 16.00 0.82
CA ASN A 17 -10.38 17.34 0.90
C ASN A 17 -9.11 17.35 1.75
N THR A 18 -8.05 17.96 1.22
CA THR A 18 -6.77 18.06 1.90
C THR A 18 -6.46 19.50 2.27
N SER A 19 -5.55 19.69 3.22
CA SER A 19 -5.00 21.00 3.54
C SER A 19 -3.47 20.95 3.52
N GLN A 20 -2.85 22.11 3.47
CA GLN A 20 -1.39 22.22 3.44
C GLN A 20 -0.73 21.67 4.69
N ASN A 21 -1.46 21.62 5.80
CA ASN A 21 -0.94 21.19 7.09
C ASN A 21 -1.07 19.68 7.33
N TRP A 22 -1.52 18.92 6.34
CA TRP A 22 -1.71 17.47 6.47
C TRP A 22 -0.39 16.68 6.49
N PHE A 23 0.68 17.23 5.92
CA PHE A 23 1.90 16.46 5.70
C PHE A 23 3.10 17.06 6.43
N HIS A 24 3.87 16.21 7.11
CA HIS A 24 5.19 16.55 7.63
C HIS A 24 6.22 16.61 6.52
N ALA A 25 6.14 15.65 5.61
CA ALA A 25 7.09 15.53 4.52
C ALA A 25 6.45 14.80 3.36
N VAL A 26 6.79 15.24 2.15
CA VAL A 26 6.39 14.60 0.89
C VAL A 26 7.61 14.60 0.00
N HIS A 27 8.04 13.43 -0.48
CA HIS A 27 9.20 13.36 -1.37
C HIS A 27 9.13 12.15 -2.29
N ARG A 28 9.83 12.23 -3.40
CA ARG A 28 9.98 11.09 -4.32
C ARG A 28 11.10 10.19 -3.87
N VAL A 29 10.96 8.91 -4.15
CA VAL A 29 11.92 7.88 -3.80
C VAL A 29 12.59 7.36 -5.07
N GLY A 30 13.91 7.14 -4.99
CA GLY A 30 14.67 6.57 -6.08
C GLY A 30 15.08 7.58 -7.15
N LYS A 31 15.76 7.10 -8.17
CA LYS A 31 16.22 7.91 -9.28
C LYS A 31 15.11 8.10 -10.30
N LYS A 32 15.03 9.31 -10.85
CA LYS A 32 14.10 9.61 -11.93
C LYS A 32 14.55 8.92 -13.22
N ALA A 33 13.65 8.13 -13.81
CA ALA A 33 13.84 7.56 -15.12
C ALA A 33 13.17 8.45 -16.19
N GLU A 34 13.61 8.35 -17.45
CA GLU A 34 13.09 9.19 -18.52
C GLU A 34 11.58 9.01 -18.74
N ASP A 35 11.11 7.78 -18.65
CA ASP A 35 9.74 7.41 -18.99
C ASP A 35 8.84 7.19 -17.79
N ARG A 36 9.36 7.32 -16.57
CA ARG A 36 8.56 7.12 -15.35
C ARG A 36 9.16 7.83 -14.15
N CYS A 37 8.31 8.14 -13.21
CA CYS A 37 8.69 8.71 -11.91
C CYS A 37 8.62 7.63 -10.84
N GLY A 38 9.50 7.73 -9.84
CA GLY A 38 9.47 6.85 -8.68
C GLY A 38 8.25 7.11 -7.79
N PRO A 39 8.02 6.22 -6.81
CA PRO A 39 6.93 6.42 -5.86
C PRO A 39 7.11 7.70 -5.06
N ILE A 40 5.99 8.22 -4.56
CA ILE A 40 5.98 9.37 -3.66
C ILE A 40 5.63 8.87 -2.28
N ILE A 41 6.46 9.21 -1.28
CA ILE A 41 6.16 8.93 0.12
C ILE A 41 5.62 10.20 0.76
N ALA A 42 4.47 10.09 1.42
CA ALA A 42 3.87 11.18 2.15
C ALA A 42 3.69 10.79 3.62
N ARG A 43 4.21 11.62 4.52
CA ARG A 43 4.06 11.41 5.96
C ARG A 43 3.02 12.38 6.49
N PHE A 44 1.94 11.85 7.03
CA PHE A 44 0.86 12.65 7.58
C PHE A 44 1.18 13.19 8.97
N VAL A 45 0.73 14.39 9.28
CA VAL A 45 0.79 14.97 10.62
C VAL A 45 -0.20 14.24 11.53
N CYS A 46 -1.41 14.02 11.05
CA CYS A 46 -2.50 13.45 11.82
C CYS A 46 -2.84 12.04 11.32
N ARG A 47 -2.89 11.08 12.25
CA ARG A 47 -3.23 9.70 11.91
C ARG A 47 -4.64 9.59 11.33
N GLU A 48 -5.58 10.38 11.82
CA GLU A 48 -6.96 10.34 11.33
C GLU A 48 -7.06 10.70 9.84
N ASP A 49 -6.28 11.69 9.40
CA ASP A 49 -6.23 12.08 8.01
C ASP A 49 -5.63 10.97 7.14
N ARG A 50 -4.56 10.33 7.63
CA ARG A 50 -3.95 9.18 6.97
C ARG A 50 -4.94 8.03 6.83
N ASP A 51 -5.64 7.69 7.90
CA ASP A 51 -6.58 6.59 7.90
C ASP A 51 -7.75 6.88 6.96
N ARG A 52 -8.20 8.12 6.87
CA ARG A 52 -9.26 8.52 5.95
C ARG A 52 -8.84 8.33 4.49
N VAL A 53 -7.63 8.76 4.13
CA VAL A 53 -7.11 8.56 2.78
C VAL A 53 -6.99 7.07 2.50
N TRP A 54 -6.50 6.30 3.45
CA TRP A 54 -6.36 4.86 3.32
C TRP A 54 -7.70 4.17 3.05
N LEU A 55 -8.74 4.53 3.80
CA LEU A 55 -10.08 3.96 3.62
C LEU A 55 -10.67 4.28 2.25
N GLU A 56 -10.40 5.47 1.72
CA GLU A 56 -10.95 5.94 0.46
C GLU A 56 -10.08 5.60 -0.75
N ARG A 57 -8.93 4.98 -0.56
CA ARG A 57 -7.94 4.77 -1.63
C ARG A 57 -8.47 3.99 -2.84
N GLY A 58 -9.43 3.11 -2.64
CA GLY A 58 -10.01 2.33 -3.74
C GLY A 58 -10.73 3.18 -4.78
N LYS A 59 -11.19 4.35 -4.39
CA LYS A 59 -11.90 5.26 -5.29
C LYS A 59 -10.99 5.90 -6.35
N ILE A 60 -9.68 5.80 -6.19
CA ILE A 60 -8.72 6.35 -7.15
C ILE A 60 -8.88 5.72 -8.53
N LYS A 61 -9.34 4.48 -8.60
CA LYS A 61 -9.58 3.78 -9.87
C LYS A 61 -10.71 4.42 -10.68
N GLN A 62 -11.57 5.17 -10.03
CA GLN A 62 -12.68 5.90 -10.68
C GLN A 62 -12.25 7.29 -11.13
N SER A 63 -11.02 7.71 -10.81
CA SER A 63 -10.49 8.99 -11.25
C SER A 63 -10.28 8.99 -12.76
N THR A 64 -10.69 10.07 -13.42
CA THR A 64 -10.42 10.27 -14.84
C THR A 64 -9.00 10.74 -15.10
N THR A 65 -8.36 11.34 -14.10
CA THR A 65 -7.02 11.91 -14.22
C THR A 65 -5.92 10.92 -13.84
N TYR A 66 -6.16 10.09 -12.81
CA TYR A 66 -5.14 9.18 -12.27
C TYR A 66 -5.66 7.74 -12.12
N PRO A 67 -6.20 7.13 -13.20
CA PRO A 67 -6.83 5.79 -13.06
C PRO A 67 -5.83 4.68 -12.75
N ASP A 68 -4.55 4.88 -13.10
CA ASP A 68 -3.51 3.87 -12.89
C ASP A 68 -2.70 4.08 -11.60
N ALA A 69 -3.02 5.14 -10.86
CA ALA A 69 -2.36 5.39 -9.58
C ALA A 69 -2.90 4.45 -8.50
N TYR A 70 -2.07 4.16 -7.51
CA TYR A 70 -2.48 3.37 -6.35
C TYR A 70 -1.76 3.84 -5.10
N ILE A 71 -2.35 3.55 -3.96
CA ILE A 71 -1.83 3.94 -2.67
C ILE A 71 -1.54 2.68 -1.85
N THR A 72 -0.33 2.58 -1.33
CA THR A 72 0.09 1.48 -0.47
C THR A 72 0.68 2.04 0.82
N GLU A 73 0.74 1.20 1.84
CA GLU A 73 1.45 1.56 3.06
C GLU A 73 2.95 1.49 2.82
N ASP A 74 3.68 2.44 3.43
CA ASP A 74 5.14 2.45 3.39
C ASP A 74 5.67 1.76 4.64
N TYR A 75 6.19 0.56 4.46
CA TYR A 75 6.76 -0.24 5.55
C TYR A 75 8.27 -0.11 5.61
N ALA A 76 8.83 -0.18 6.81
CA ALA A 76 10.26 -0.29 6.99
C ALA A 76 10.79 -1.52 6.24
N ARG A 77 12.06 -1.48 5.81
CA ARG A 77 12.66 -2.53 4.98
C ARG A 77 12.54 -3.92 5.59
N ALA A 78 12.76 -4.03 6.89
CA ALA A 78 12.64 -5.33 7.58
C ALA A 78 11.22 -5.90 7.46
N ILE A 79 10.21 -5.04 7.61
CA ILE A 79 8.80 -5.44 7.47
C ILE A 79 8.48 -5.79 6.02
N GLN A 80 9.04 -5.06 5.06
CA GLN A 80 8.86 -5.37 3.64
C GLN A 80 9.38 -6.78 3.31
N GLU A 81 10.53 -7.18 3.86
CA GLU A 81 11.08 -8.51 3.65
C GLU A 81 10.20 -9.60 4.27
N GLU A 82 9.69 -9.36 5.49
CA GLU A 82 8.71 -10.26 6.12
C GLU A 82 7.47 -10.43 5.24
N ARG A 83 6.94 -9.32 4.73
CA ARG A 83 5.74 -9.34 3.89
C ARG A 83 5.94 -10.06 2.57
N LYS A 84 7.14 -9.96 1.98
CA LYS A 84 7.44 -10.72 0.76
C LYS A 84 7.27 -12.21 0.96
N LYS A 85 7.72 -12.74 2.09
CA LYS A 85 7.55 -14.16 2.42
C LYS A 85 6.06 -14.51 2.57
N LEU A 86 5.29 -13.65 3.23
CA LEU A 86 3.86 -13.87 3.43
C LEU A 86 3.09 -13.79 2.13
N ILE A 87 3.41 -12.84 1.27
CA ILE A 87 2.76 -12.69 -0.04
C ILE A 87 3.06 -13.88 -0.93
N LYS A 88 4.31 -14.36 -0.92
CA LYS A 88 4.69 -15.56 -1.66
C LYS A 88 3.88 -16.77 -1.21
N ALA A 89 3.74 -16.95 0.11
CA ALA A 89 2.93 -18.04 0.68
C ALA A 89 1.45 -17.90 0.30
N MET A 90 0.91 -16.67 0.32
CA MET A 90 -0.47 -16.41 -0.09
C MET A 90 -0.70 -16.78 -1.55
N MET A 91 0.19 -16.39 -2.44
CA MET A 91 0.07 -16.71 -3.87
C MET A 91 0.16 -18.19 -4.11
N LYS A 92 1.06 -18.88 -3.41
CA LYS A 92 1.18 -20.34 -3.48
C LYS A 92 -0.09 -21.04 -2.98
N ALA A 93 -0.69 -20.55 -1.90
CA ALA A 93 -1.93 -21.06 -1.37
C ALA A 93 -3.07 -20.96 -2.38
N ARG A 94 -3.17 -19.81 -3.06
CA ARG A 94 -4.21 -19.56 -4.05
C ARG A 94 -3.99 -20.36 -5.34
N ASP A 95 -2.77 -20.35 -5.85
CA ASP A 95 -2.46 -20.90 -7.18
C ASP A 95 -2.26 -22.41 -7.16
N GLU A 96 -1.56 -22.95 -6.16
CA GLU A 96 -1.23 -24.37 -6.09
C GLU A 96 -2.23 -25.19 -5.27
N HIS A 97 -2.86 -24.58 -4.27
CA HIS A 97 -3.75 -25.28 -3.34
C HIS A 97 -5.22 -24.86 -3.45
N GLY A 98 -5.52 -23.89 -4.30
CA GLY A 98 -6.90 -23.45 -4.54
C GLY A 98 -7.61 -22.83 -3.34
N LEU A 99 -6.86 -22.35 -2.34
CA LEU A 99 -7.45 -21.74 -1.17
C LEU A 99 -7.99 -20.36 -1.53
N LYS A 100 -9.22 -20.06 -1.12
CA LYS A 100 -9.89 -18.81 -1.50
C LYS A 100 -9.82 -17.75 -0.42
N ASN A 101 -9.86 -18.13 0.84
CA ASN A 101 -9.89 -17.18 1.96
C ASN A 101 -8.49 -17.01 2.56
N VAL A 102 -7.56 -16.50 1.73
CA VAL A 102 -6.17 -16.28 2.12
C VAL A 102 -5.83 -14.81 1.81
N LYS A 103 -5.29 -14.12 2.81
CA LYS A 103 -4.88 -12.73 2.65
C LYS A 103 -3.70 -12.39 3.53
N VAL A 104 -2.93 -11.38 3.13
CA VAL A 104 -1.87 -10.80 3.94
C VAL A 104 -2.35 -9.44 4.42
N LYS A 105 -2.33 -9.25 5.73
CA LYS A 105 -2.70 -7.99 6.34
C LYS A 105 -1.63 -7.58 7.36
N GLY A 106 -0.96 -6.45 7.11
CA GLY A 106 0.15 -6.03 7.95
C GLY A 106 1.28 -7.05 7.92
N ARG A 107 1.64 -7.56 9.08
CA ARG A 107 2.75 -8.52 9.27
C ARG A 107 2.27 -9.96 9.40
N PHE A 108 1.04 -10.25 8.99
CA PHE A 108 0.43 -11.56 9.18
C PHE A 108 -0.22 -12.09 7.92
N LEU A 109 -0.16 -13.41 7.79
CA LEU A 109 -0.90 -14.18 6.78
C LEU A 109 -2.12 -14.77 7.46
N TYR A 110 -3.28 -14.60 6.86
CA TYR A 110 -4.54 -15.18 7.36
C TYR A 110 -5.04 -16.22 6.38
N ILE A 111 -5.30 -17.43 6.89
CA ILE A 111 -5.95 -18.51 6.16
C ILE A 111 -7.20 -18.86 6.95
N ASP A 112 -8.37 -18.53 6.40
CA ASP A 112 -9.64 -18.63 7.09
C ASP A 112 -9.59 -17.85 8.43
N LYS A 113 -9.66 -18.55 9.56
CA LYS A 113 -9.59 -17.96 10.89
C LYS A 113 -8.20 -18.01 11.51
N ASP A 114 -7.26 -18.68 10.87
CA ASP A 114 -5.92 -18.88 11.42
C ASP A 114 -4.97 -17.75 10.97
N ARG A 115 -4.09 -17.39 11.88
CA ARG A 115 -3.12 -16.32 11.65
C ARG A 115 -1.70 -16.88 11.75
N TYR A 116 -0.86 -16.52 10.79
CA TYR A 116 0.55 -16.95 10.74
C TYR A 116 1.46 -15.75 10.53
N ASP A 117 2.63 -15.76 11.17
CA ASP A 117 3.68 -14.79 10.90
C ASP A 117 4.71 -15.38 9.93
N HIS A 118 5.75 -14.57 9.57
CA HIS A 118 6.75 -14.99 8.60
C HIS A 118 7.64 -16.15 9.07
N ASP A 119 7.69 -16.40 10.39
CA ASP A 119 8.46 -17.51 10.96
C ASP A 119 7.62 -18.79 11.13
N ASN A 120 6.31 -18.68 11.05
CA ASN A 120 5.37 -19.77 11.29
C ASN A 120 4.49 -20.08 10.07
N ILE A 121 4.98 -19.84 8.89
CA ILE A 121 4.25 -20.17 7.66
C ILE A 121 4.06 -21.69 7.58
N PRO A 122 2.84 -22.17 7.27
CA PRO A 122 2.60 -23.61 7.13
C PRO A 122 3.57 -24.26 6.14
N GLY A 123 4.03 -25.47 6.49
CA GLY A 123 5.06 -26.16 5.70
C GLY A 123 4.70 -26.36 4.23
N PHE A 124 3.43 -26.58 3.93
CA PHE A 124 2.98 -26.79 2.55
C PHE A 124 3.01 -25.51 1.70
N LEU A 125 3.21 -24.35 2.33
CA LEU A 125 3.32 -23.06 1.66
C LEU A 125 4.75 -22.52 1.61
N LYS A 126 5.68 -23.23 2.20
CA LYS A 126 7.09 -22.82 2.14
C LYS A 126 7.74 -23.09 0.79
#